data_72cc0750ba6c7b041f4c690940adc579
#
_entry.id   72cc0750ba6c7b041f4c690940adc579
#
_cell.length_a   1.000
_cell.length_b   1.000
_cell.length_c   1.000
_cell.angle_alpha   90.00
_cell.angle_beta   90.00
_cell.angle_gamma   90.00
#
_symmetry.space_group_name_H-M   'P 1'
#
loop_
_entity.id
_entity.type
_entity.pdbx_description
1 polymer ?
#
loop_
_entity_poly.entity_id
_entity_poly.type
_entity_poly.pdbx_seq_one_letter_code
_entity_poly.pdbx_strand_id
1 'polypeptide(L)'
;MKLTAFIFLFFFTLSSDAQKKSAFVSGRIIDENENPLAGASVVILGNQNGIISSDSGTYRIKVPAEKAFALVFSHAGFRDEQKNFYLSDGENEQLTMMLTRNGKTLETVVINDEKERKETGLIRINPKSAVSVPGATGGVEGLIKILVGSNNELT
;
A
#
# COMPACT_ATOMS: atom_id res chain seq x y z
N MET A 1 24.94 58.67 33.26
CA MET A 1 25.33 57.25 33.45
C MET A 1 24.19 56.33 33.93
N LYS A 2 23.12 56.80 34.58
CA LYS A 2 22.04 55.93 35.07
C LYS A 2 20.99 55.53 33.98
N LEU A 3 20.82 56.35 32.95
CA LEU A 3 19.87 56.11 31.87
C LEU A 3 20.37 55.04 30.85
N THR A 4 21.66 55.04 30.58
CA THR A 4 22.28 54.05 29.66
C THR A 4 22.30 52.64 30.22
N ALA A 5 22.44 52.47 31.53
CA ALA A 5 22.37 51.19 32.19
C ALA A 5 20.95 50.58 32.17
N PHE A 6 19.92 51.41 32.23
CA PHE A 6 18.52 50.96 32.17
C PHE A 6 18.12 50.50 30.76
N ILE A 7 18.64 51.12 29.72
CA ILE A 7 18.42 50.72 28.32
C ILE A 7 19.12 49.36 28.04
N PHE A 8 20.29 49.12 28.61
CA PHE A 8 21.03 47.88 28.42
C PHE A 8 20.35 46.68 29.13
N LEU A 9 19.71 46.94 30.26
CA LEU A 9 18.95 45.88 30.99
C LEU A 9 17.67 45.49 30.25
N PHE A 10 17.04 46.40 29.51
CA PHE A 10 15.82 46.15 28.74
C PHE A 10 16.08 45.28 27.48
N PHE A 11 17.29 45.33 26.91
CA PHE A 11 17.65 44.56 25.72
C PHE A 11 17.96 43.08 26.02
N PHE A 12 18.21 42.73 27.29
CA PHE A 12 18.57 41.36 27.69
C PHE A 12 17.36 40.42 27.88
N THR A 13 16.15 40.93 27.86
CA THR A 13 14.92 40.12 28.10
C THR A 13 14.27 39.59 26.83
N LEU A 14 14.82 39.81 25.64
CA LEU A 14 14.21 39.44 24.36
C LEU A 14 14.72 38.12 23.76
N SER A 15 15.57 37.39 24.46
CA SER A 15 15.98 36.04 24.06
C SER A 15 14.90 35.02 24.47
N SER A 16 13.69 35.12 23.95
CA SER A 16 12.74 34.03 23.96
C SER A 16 13.20 33.03 22.89
N ASP A 17 14.04 32.08 23.29
CA ASP A 17 14.27 30.87 22.52
C ASP A 17 12.90 30.21 22.31
N ALA A 18 12.41 30.29 21.09
CA ALA A 18 11.24 29.54 20.66
C ALA A 18 11.62 28.06 20.67
N GLN A 19 11.51 27.42 21.83
CA GLN A 19 11.73 25.99 21.98
C GLN A 19 10.80 25.26 21.01
N LYS A 20 11.38 24.56 20.06
CA LYS A 20 10.60 23.71 19.16
C LYS A 20 9.90 22.65 20.00
N LYS A 21 8.59 22.78 20.12
CA LYS A 21 7.73 21.81 20.80
C LYS A 21 7.93 20.45 20.20
N SER A 22 8.13 19.43 21.02
CA SER A 22 8.45 18.08 20.58
C SER A 22 7.85 17.04 21.50
N ALA A 23 7.43 15.93 20.91
CA ALA A 23 6.94 14.75 21.57
C ALA A 23 7.80 13.53 21.20
N PHE A 24 7.51 12.39 21.79
CA PHE A 24 8.15 11.13 21.44
C PHE A 24 7.10 10.07 21.11
N VAL A 25 7.40 9.26 20.11
CA VAL A 25 6.67 8.00 19.86
C VAL A 25 7.66 6.87 20.07
N SER A 26 7.27 5.90 20.89
CA SER A 26 8.10 4.73 21.22
C SER A 26 7.25 3.47 21.17
N GLY A 27 7.89 2.32 21.05
CA GLY A 27 7.18 1.06 21.06
C GLY A 27 7.97 -0.08 20.43
N ARG A 28 7.24 -1.04 19.87
CA ARG A 28 7.82 -2.22 19.24
C ARG A 28 7.22 -2.45 17.85
N ILE A 29 8.04 -2.94 16.95
CA ILE A 29 7.61 -3.38 15.61
C ILE A 29 7.67 -4.91 15.59
N ILE A 30 6.60 -5.56 15.19
CA ILE A 30 6.43 -7.01 15.17
C ILE A 30 5.92 -7.49 13.81
N ASP A 31 6.11 -8.76 13.52
CA ASP A 31 5.48 -9.44 12.39
C ASP A 31 4.11 -10.04 12.78
N GLU A 32 3.47 -10.73 11.84
CA GLU A 32 2.18 -11.42 12.02
C GLU A 32 2.22 -12.56 13.05
N ASN A 33 3.42 -13.04 13.40
CA ASN A 33 3.65 -14.09 14.38
C ASN A 33 4.14 -13.52 15.72
N GLU A 34 3.97 -12.20 15.93
CA GLU A 34 4.44 -11.47 17.11
C GLU A 34 5.97 -11.46 17.30
N ASN A 35 6.74 -11.88 16.30
CA ASN A 35 8.20 -11.81 16.39
C ASN A 35 8.68 -10.36 16.20
N PRO A 36 9.68 -9.93 16.98
CA PRO A 36 10.22 -8.58 16.83
C PRO A 36 10.94 -8.42 15.48
N LEU A 37 10.69 -7.30 14.81
CA LEU A 37 11.36 -6.94 13.57
C LEU A 37 12.52 -5.98 13.84
N ALA A 38 13.74 -6.52 13.76
CA ALA A 38 14.96 -5.75 13.81
C ALA A 38 15.21 -5.05 12.46
N GLY A 39 15.77 -3.86 12.48
CA GLY A 39 16.13 -3.15 11.24
C GLY A 39 14.96 -2.52 10.49
N ALA A 40 13.77 -2.48 11.08
CA ALA A 40 12.64 -1.78 10.50
C ALA A 40 12.84 -0.27 10.57
N SER A 41 12.57 0.42 9.48
CA SER A 41 12.68 1.87 9.36
C SER A 41 11.41 2.57 9.85
N VAL A 42 11.58 3.62 10.64
CA VAL A 42 10.49 4.51 11.10
C VAL A 42 10.82 5.94 10.70
N VAL A 43 10.00 6.52 9.84
CA VAL A 43 10.25 7.84 9.25
C VAL A 43 9.01 8.72 9.42
N ILE A 44 9.20 10.00 9.68
CA ILE A 44 8.12 10.99 9.60
C ILE A 44 7.84 11.25 8.12
N LEU A 45 6.59 11.11 7.69
CA LEU A 45 6.17 11.35 6.32
C LEU A 45 6.60 12.75 5.85
N GLY A 46 7.29 12.80 4.71
CA GLY A 46 7.83 14.05 4.16
C GLY A 46 9.16 14.51 4.78
N ASN A 47 9.77 13.71 5.66
CA ASN A 47 11.10 13.94 6.20
C ASN A 47 12.06 12.83 5.73
N GLN A 48 13.32 13.17 5.48
CA GLN A 48 14.33 12.17 5.08
C GLN A 48 15.02 11.50 6.28
N ASN A 49 14.91 12.08 7.45
CA ASN A 49 15.53 11.56 8.66
C ASN A 49 14.57 10.61 9.38
N GLY A 50 14.99 9.39 9.56
CA GLY A 50 14.29 8.36 10.30
C GLY A 50 15.18 7.67 11.32
N ILE A 51 14.63 6.68 11.98
CA ILE A 51 15.34 5.77 12.88
C ILE A 51 15.12 4.34 12.42
N ILE A 52 15.93 3.43 12.96
CA ILE A 52 15.84 2.00 12.71
C ILE A 52 15.53 1.30 14.04
N SER A 53 14.65 0.29 14.01
CA SER A 53 14.35 -0.52 15.19
C SER A 53 15.55 -1.35 15.63
N SER A 54 15.67 -1.56 16.93
CA SER A 54 16.71 -2.41 17.55
C SER A 54 16.50 -3.90 17.25
N ASP A 55 17.43 -4.74 17.68
CA ASP A 55 17.35 -6.21 17.57
C ASP A 55 16.11 -6.79 18.26
N SER A 56 15.59 -6.12 19.29
CA SER A 56 14.34 -6.46 19.97
C SER A 56 13.10 -5.83 19.35
N GLY A 57 13.22 -5.22 18.14
CA GLY A 57 12.15 -4.54 17.43
C GLY A 57 11.72 -3.21 18.06
N THR A 58 12.40 -2.73 19.11
CA THR A 58 12.02 -1.50 19.79
C THR A 58 12.48 -0.26 19.03
N TYR A 59 11.69 0.81 19.11
CA TYR A 59 12.01 2.10 18.50
C TYR A 59 11.62 3.25 19.41
N ARG A 60 12.26 4.41 19.23
CA ARG A 60 11.90 5.67 19.86
C ARG A 60 12.30 6.81 18.95
N ILE A 61 11.30 7.57 18.47
CA ILE A 61 11.48 8.69 17.55
C ILE A 61 10.98 9.98 18.18
N LYS A 62 11.77 11.05 18.01
CA LYS A 62 11.36 12.41 18.35
C LYS A 62 10.54 12.99 17.20
N VAL A 63 9.36 13.55 17.54
CA VAL A 63 8.38 14.03 16.57
C VAL A 63 7.95 15.46 16.90
N PRO A 64 7.42 16.22 15.94
CA PRO A 64 6.85 17.52 16.21
C PRO A 64 5.61 17.39 17.10
N ALA A 65 5.47 18.27 18.08
CA ALA A 65 4.28 18.40 18.90
C ALA A 65 3.35 19.49 18.36
N GLU A 66 2.08 19.46 18.77
CA GLU A 66 1.01 20.41 18.42
C GLU A 66 0.82 20.58 16.90
N LYS A 67 1.19 19.55 16.15
CA LYS A 67 1.05 19.49 14.70
C LYS A 67 0.69 18.06 14.28
N ALA A 68 -0.22 17.93 13.32
CA ALA A 68 -0.51 16.64 12.71
C ALA A 68 0.69 16.15 11.89
N PHE A 69 1.06 14.90 12.06
CA PHE A 69 2.12 14.22 11.29
C PHE A 69 1.76 12.75 11.12
N ALA A 70 2.45 12.08 10.23
CA ALA A 70 2.34 10.63 10.05
C ALA A 70 3.71 9.97 10.20
N LEU A 71 3.74 8.80 10.80
CA LEU A 71 4.89 7.90 10.78
C LEU A 71 4.65 6.81 9.75
N VAL A 72 5.68 6.53 8.97
CA VAL A 72 5.74 5.41 8.03
C VAL A 72 6.69 4.38 8.59
N PHE A 73 6.22 3.16 8.70
CA PHE A 73 6.95 2.00 9.16
C PHE A 73 7.21 1.10 7.96
N SER A 74 8.46 0.78 7.68
CA SER A 74 8.83 -0.06 6.53
C SER A 74 9.91 -1.07 6.90
N HIS A 75 9.86 -2.25 6.28
CA HIS A 75 10.87 -3.29 6.43
C HIS A 75 10.95 -4.12 5.15
N ALA A 76 12.16 -4.58 4.79
CA ALA A 76 12.35 -5.41 3.60
C ALA A 76 11.50 -6.68 3.65
N GLY A 77 10.65 -6.89 2.63
CA GLY A 77 9.74 -8.03 2.55
C GLY A 77 8.40 -7.87 3.28
N PHE A 78 8.12 -6.69 3.84
CA PHE A 78 6.86 -6.35 4.49
C PHE A 78 6.17 -5.19 3.78
N ARG A 79 4.85 -5.07 3.99
CA ARG A 79 4.08 -3.93 3.52
C ARG A 79 4.36 -2.74 4.42
N ASP A 80 4.53 -1.57 3.80
CA ASP A 80 4.66 -0.33 4.53
C ASP A 80 3.34 0.02 5.21
N GLU A 81 3.41 0.40 6.48
CA GLU A 81 2.26 0.84 7.28
C GLU A 81 2.44 2.28 7.70
N GLN A 82 1.34 3.04 7.65
CA GLN A 82 1.31 4.44 8.04
C GLN A 82 0.34 4.68 9.18
N LYS A 83 0.77 5.47 10.16
CA LYS A 83 -0.07 5.91 11.29
C LYS A 83 -0.01 7.41 11.45
N ASN A 84 -1.18 8.04 11.58
CA ASN A 84 -1.31 9.48 11.81
C ASN A 84 -1.35 9.78 13.31
N PHE A 85 -0.75 10.90 13.71
CA PHE A 85 -0.67 11.36 15.09
C PHE A 85 -0.92 12.85 15.20
N TYR A 86 -1.38 13.24 16.39
CA TYR A 86 -1.37 14.60 16.88
C TYR A 86 -1.04 14.53 18.37
N LEU A 87 0.13 14.99 18.76
CA LEU A 87 0.66 14.90 20.13
C LEU A 87 0.90 16.28 20.71
N SER A 88 0.69 16.39 22.01
CA SER A 88 0.98 17.59 22.78
C SER A 88 2.47 17.71 23.07
N ASP A 89 2.92 18.89 23.49
CA ASP A 89 4.32 19.10 23.86
C ASP A 89 4.73 18.23 25.05
N GLY A 90 5.84 17.52 24.90
CA GLY A 90 6.37 16.60 25.90
C GLY A 90 5.64 15.26 26.00
N GLU A 91 4.62 15.02 25.20
CA GLU A 91 3.86 13.78 25.21
C GLU A 91 4.70 12.57 24.75
N ASN A 92 4.44 11.43 25.35
CA ASN A 92 5.11 10.15 25.10
C ASN A 92 4.06 9.12 24.70
N GLU A 93 3.92 8.84 23.40
CA GLU A 93 2.99 7.84 22.90
C GLU A 93 3.66 6.49 22.76
N GLN A 94 2.99 5.43 23.19
CA GLN A 94 3.46 4.06 23.02
C GLN A 94 2.61 3.34 21.96
N LEU A 95 3.26 2.83 20.92
CA LEU A 95 2.61 2.14 19.82
C LEU A 95 3.36 0.86 19.43
N THR A 96 2.70 -0.29 19.55
CA THR A 96 3.16 -1.52 18.90
C THR A 96 2.61 -1.56 17.47
N MET A 97 3.52 -1.65 16.50
CA MET A 97 3.17 -1.72 15.09
C MET A 97 3.41 -3.13 14.57
N MET A 98 2.37 -3.72 13.98
CA MET A 98 2.45 -4.99 13.29
C MET A 98 2.61 -4.75 11.79
N LEU A 99 3.65 -5.32 11.19
CA LEU A 99 3.86 -5.30 9.74
C LEU A 99 3.49 -6.66 9.15
N THR A 100 2.75 -6.62 8.06
CA THR A 100 2.32 -7.79 7.29
C THR A 100 3.35 -8.07 6.19
N ARG A 101 3.76 -9.31 6.02
CA ARG A 101 4.66 -9.68 4.94
C ARG A 101 4.05 -9.31 3.58
N ASN A 102 4.87 -8.83 2.67
CA ASN A 102 4.52 -8.76 1.26
C ASN A 102 4.38 -10.20 0.75
N GLY A 103 3.28 -10.86 1.13
CA GLY A 103 2.86 -12.04 0.40
C GLY A 103 2.65 -11.57 -1.03
N LYS A 104 3.50 -11.97 -1.97
CA LYS A 104 2.96 -12.45 -3.23
C LYS A 104 2.11 -13.63 -2.77
N THR A 105 0.85 -13.39 -2.46
CA THR A 105 -0.15 -14.36 -2.78
C THR A 105 0.09 -14.60 -4.25
N LEU A 106 0.80 -15.66 -4.58
CA LEU A 106 0.55 -16.37 -5.81
C LEU A 106 -0.92 -16.73 -5.63
N GLU A 107 -1.81 -15.80 -5.99
CA GLU A 107 -3.10 -16.21 -6.47
C GLU A 107 -2.70 -17.27 -7.49
N THR A 108 -2.92 -18.51 -7.10
CA THR A 108 -3.00 -19.60 -8.05
C THR A 108 -3.99 -19.03 -9.04
N VAL A 109 -3.48 -18.47 -10.12
CA VAL A 109 -4.26 -18.21 -11.31
C VAL A 109 -4.69 -19.62 -11.67
N VAL A 110 -5.84 -20.03 -11.15
CA VAL A 110 -6.60 -21.09 -11.74
C VAL A 110 -6.88 -20.54 -13.12
N ILE A 111 -5.97 -20.84 -14.03
CA ILE A 111 -6.22 -20.72 -15.45
C ILE A 111 -7.32 -21.76 -15.66
N ASN A 112 -8.57 -21.32 -15.47
CA ASN A 112 -9.65 -21.94 -16.18
C ASN A 112 -9.24 -21.78 -17.63
N ASP A 113 -8.82 -22.88 -18.24
CA ASP A 113 -8.50 -23.02 -19.66
C ASP A 113 -9.74 -22.77 -20.57
N GLU A 114 -10.71 -22.02 -20.04
CA GLU A 114 -11.83 -21.43 -20.78
C GLU A 114 -11.55 -20.00 -21.28
N LYS A 115 -10.29 -19.56 -21.30
CA LYS A 115 -9.94 -18.48 -22.21
C LYS A 115 -9.92 -19.09 -23.61
N GLU A 116 -11.10 -19.00 -24.27
CA GLU A 116 -11.18 -19.03 -25.72
C GLU A 116 -9.85 -18.54 -26.31
N ARG A 117 -9.07 -19.49 -26.79
CA ARG A 117 -8.06 -19.18 -27.80
C ARG A 117 -8.86 -18.64 -28.96
N LYS A 118 -8.94 -17.33 -29.08
CA LYS A 118 -9.21 -16.67 -30.35
C LYS A 118 -8.03 -16.98 -31.27
N GLU A 119 -7.91 -18.24 -31.64
CA GLU A 119 -7.12 -18.63 -32.80
C GLU A 119 -7.97 -18.25 -34.00
N THR A 120 -7.48 -17.26 -34.69
CA THR A 120 -7.89 -16.76 -36.00
C THR A 120 -8.50 -17.89 -36.84
N GLY A 121 -9.83 -17.88 -37.01
CA GLY A 121 -10.47 -18.59 -38.10
C GLY A 121 -10.99 -20.00 -37.87
N LEU A 122 -10.89 -20.59 -36.67
CA LEU A 122 -11.46 -21.90 -36.39
C LEU A 122 -12.66 -21.80 -35.43
N ILE A 123 -13.86 -21.81 -35.98
CA ILE A 123 -15.09 -21.94 -35.20
C ILE A 123 -15.20 -23.39 -34.75
N ARG A 124 -14.87 -23.70 -33.48
CA ARG A 124 -15.16 -25.00 -32.88
C ARG A 124 -16.65 -25.08 -32.58
N ILE A 125 -17.36 -25.78 -33.44
CA ILE A 125 -18.78 -26.09 -33.21
C ILE A 125 -18.84 -27.30 -32.29
N ASN A 126 -19.41 -27.14 -31.09
CA ASN A 126 -19.66 -28.25 -30.18
C ASN A 126 -20.76 -29.14 -30.79
N PRO A 127 -20.50 -30.45 -31.05
CA PRO A 127 -21.47 -31.34 -31.68
C PRO A 127 -22.82 -31.44 -30.95
N LYS A 128 -22.84 -31.17 -29.65
CA LYS A 128 -24.06 -31.18 -28.83
C LYS A 128 -24.95 -29.92 -29.03
N SER A 129 -24.36 -28.83 -29.46
CA SER A 129 -25.14 -27.59 -29.75
C SER A 129 -25.72 -27.57 -31.18
N ALA A 130 -25.22 -28.44 -32.05
CA ALA A 130 -25.71 -28.57 -33.43
C ALA A 130 -27.15 -29.07 -33.52
N VAL A 131 -27.65 -29.76 -32.50
CA VAL A 131 -29.00 -30.33 -32.45
C VAL A 131 -30.05 -29.26 -32.10
N SER A 132 -29.60 -28.09 -31.59
CA SER A 132 -30.48 -27.05 -31.06
C SER A 132 -30.75 -25.89 -32.06
N VAL A 133 -30.25 -25.97 -33.29
CA VAL A 133 -30.47 -24.92 -34.29
C VAL A 133 -31.79 -25.16 -34.99
N PRO A 134 -32.79 -24.26 -34.87
CA PRO A 134 -34.06 -24.38 -35.58
C PRO A 134 -33.81 -24.39 -37.08
N GLY A 135 -34.22 -25.49 -37.77
CA GLY A 135 -34.07 -25.64 -39.22
C GLY A 135 -32.92 -26.56 -39.67
N ALA A 136 -32.12 -27.10 -38.77
CA ALA A 136 -31.11 -28.10 -39.10
C ALA A 136 -31.76 -29.51 -39.09
N THR A 137 -32.29 -29.92 -40.18
CA THR A 137 -32.72 -31.32 -40.37
C THR A 137 -31.53 -32.19 -40.75
N GLY A 138 -31.01 -32.92 -39.75
CA GLY A 138 -30.07 -34.01 -39.97
C GLY A 138 -28.58 -33.60 -39.98
N GLY A 139 -28.00 -33.63 -38.81
CA GLY A 139 -26.56 -33.77 -38.61
C GLY A 139 -25.64 -32.65 -39.13
N VAL A 140 -24.39 -32.99 -39.22
CA VAL A 140 -23.29 -32.07 -39.62
C VAL A 140 -23.45 -31.49 -41.04
N GLU A 141 -24.13 -32.22 -41.92
CA GLU A 141 -24.40 -31.78 -43.31
C GLU A 141 -25.30 -30.56 -43.43
N GLY A 142 -26.30 -30.44 -42.54
CA GLY A 142 -27.18 -29.27 -42.49
C GLY A 142 -26.42 -27.96 -42.08
N LEU A 143 -25.44 -28.09 -41.20
CA LEU A 143 -24.62 -26.96 -40.79
C LEU A 143 -23.65 -26.48 -41.88
N ILE A 144 -23.10 -27.36 -42.67
CA ILE A 144 -22.21 -27.07 -43.77
C ILE A 144 -22.99 -26.28 -44.85
N LYS A 145 -24.23 -26.65 -45.11
CA LYS A 145 -25.05 -25.98 -46.08
C LYS A 145 -25.42 -24.51 -45.70
N ILE A 146 -25.59 -24.30 -44.41
CA ILE A 146 -25.87 -22.93 -43.87
C ILE A 146 -24.60 -22.05 -43.94
N LEU A 147 -23.43 -22.60 -43.63
CA LEU A 147 -22.16 -21.87 -43.65
C LEU A 147 -21.69 -21.55 -45.07
N VAL A 148 -21.89 -22.46 -46.02
CA VAL A 148 -21.49 -22.24 -47.42
C VAL A 148 -22.49 -21.36 -48.17
N GLY A 149 -23.78 -21.40 -47.78
CA GLY A 149 -24.81 -20.55 -48.39
C GLY A 149 -24.74 -19.07 -47.98
N SER A 150 -24.14 -18.79 -46.82
CA SER A 150 -23.99 -17.42 -46.28
C SER A 150 -22.88 -16.59 -46.96
N ASN A 151 -21.99 -17.18 -47.70
CA ASN A 151 -20.86 -16.47 -48.35
C ASN A 151 -21.16 -16.00 -49.80
N ASN A 152 -22.40 -16.21 -50.31
CA ASN A 152 -22.72 -15.89 -51.69
C ASN A 152 -23.53 -14.58 -51.91
N GLU A 153 -23.66 -13.78 -50.86
CA GLU A 153 -24.37 -12.47 -50.96
C GLU A 153 -23.43 -11.25 -50.74
N LEU A 154 -22.24 -11.31 -51.30
CA LEU A 154 -21.38 -10.13 -51.43
C LEU A 154 -20.84 -10.03 -52.85
N THR A 155 -21.71 -9.59 -53.75
CA THR A 155 -21.36 -8.95 -55.00
C THR A 155 -22.17 -7.64 -55.14
#